data_5f87c9a7d527af6ff0b1aeecdef5b43a
#
_entry.id   5f87c9a7d527af6ff0b1aeecdef5b43a
#
_cell.length_a   1.000
_cell.length_b   1.000
_cell.length_c   1.000
_cell.angle_alpha   90.00
_cell.angle_beta   90.00
_cell.angle_gamma   90.00
#
_symmetry.space_group_name_H-M   'P 1'
#
loop_
_entity.id
_entity.type
_entity.pdbx_description
1 polymer ?
#
loop_
_entity_poly.entity_id
_entity_poly.type
_entity_poly.pdbx_seq_one_letter_code
_entity_poly.pdbx_strand_id
1 'polypeptide(L)' 'MEEDIYYIRLFDIYKGLLTDKQRELFSSHYNFDLSLSEIAESEGVTRQSIYDAVTKVKQKLSEYETALKIL' A
#
# COMPACT_ATOMS: atom_id res chain seq x y z
N MET A 1 -12.54 -4.89 4.88
CA MET A 1 -12.09 -6.19 5.38
C MET A 1 -11.70 -7.13 4.25
N GLU A 2 -12.63 -7.61 3.45
CA GLU A 2 -12.28 -8.44 2.29
C GLU A 2 -11.39 -7.70 1.31
N GLU A 3 -11.65 -6.40 1.11
CA GLU A 3 -10.84 -5.56 0.26
C GLU A 3 -9.40 -5.47 0.76
N ASP A 4 -9.19 -5.31 2.06
CA ASP A 4 -7.87 -5.22 2.65
C ASP A 4 -7.10 -6.53 2.49
N ILE A 5 -7.78 -7.67 2.69
CA ILE A 5 -7.17 -8.98 2.50
C ILE A 5 -6.73 -9.16 1.05
N TYR A 6 -7.55 -8.72 0.10
CA TYR A 6 -7.21 -8.78 -1.31
C TYR A 6 -5.92 -7.99 -1.62
N TYR A 7 -5.83 -6.76 -1.13
CA TYR A 7 -4.65 -5.93 -1.39
C TYR A 7 -3.41 -6.45 -0.67
N ILE A 8 -3.55 -7.03 0.51
CA ILE A 8 -2.43 -7.65 1.21
C ILE A 8 -1.89 -8.83 0.39
N ARG A 9 -2.77 -9.62 -0.20
CA ARG A 9 -2.35 -10.74 -1.06
C ARG A 9 -1.66 -10.24 -2.33
N LEU A 10 -2.18 -9.19 -2.95
CA LEU A 10 -1.53 -8.58 -4.11
C LEU A 10 -0.15 -8.05 -3.73
N PHE A 11 -0.04 -7.43 -2.57
CA PHE A 11 1.24 -6.90 -2.10
C PHE A 11 2.26 -8.03 -1.94
N ASP A 12 1.88 -9.14 -1.34
CA ASP A 12 2.79 -10.27 -1.18
C ASP A 12 3.33 -10.77 -2.52
N ILE A 13 2.51 -10.76 -3.55
CA ILE A 13 2.89 -11.22 -4.89
C ILE A 13 3.75 -10.18 -5.61
N TYR A 14 3.34 -8.91 -5.57
CA TYR A 14 3.87 -7.87 -6.45
C TYR A 14 4.80 -6.87 -5.77
N LYS A 15 5.09 -7.03 -4.50
CA LYS A 15 5.91 -6.05 -3.76
C LYS A 15 7.27 -5.78 -4.39
N GLY A 16 7.83 -6.75 -5.09
CA GLY A 16 9.09 -6.58 -5.79
C GLY A 16 9.04 -5.57 -6.93
N LEU A 17 7.84 -5.22 -7.39
CA LEU A 17 7.64 -4.24 -8.46
C LEU A 17 7.39 -2.83 -7.92
N LEU A 18 7.28 -2.68 -6.61
CA LEU A 18 7.08 -1.38 -5.96
C LEU A 18 8.43 -0.78 -5.59
N THR A 19 8.45 0.55 -5.42
CA THR A 19 9.63 1.22 -4.88
C THR A 19 9.77 0.88 -3.40
N ASP A 20 10.98 1.08 -2.85
CA ASP A 20 11.21 0.87 -1.41
C ASP A 20 10.25 1.70 -0.56
N LYS A 21 10.03 2.95 -0.96
CA LYS A 21 9.13 3.86 -0.25
C LYS A 21 7.69 3.34 -0.27
N GLN A 22 7.24 2.84 -1.41
CA GLN A 22 5.89 2.30 -1.56
C GLN A 22 5.70 1.04 -0.71
N ARG A 23 6.69 0.14 -0.70
CA ARG A 23 6.66 -1.06 0.14
C ARG A 23 6.58 -0.71 1.62
N GLU A 24 7.43 0.23 2.05
CA GLU A 24 7.47 0.66 3.43
C GLU A 24 6.15 1.27 3.87
N LEU A 25 5.58 2.14 3.04
CA LEU A 25 4.30 2.78 3.33
C LEU A 25 3.17 1.76 3.46
N PHE A 26 3.06 0.87 2.51
CA PHE A 26 2.01 -0.16 2.52
C PHE A 26 2.15 -1.06 3.76
N SER A 27 3.37 -1.51 4.05
CA SER A 27 3.63 -2.37 5.21
C SER A 27 3.31 -1.66 6.52
N SER A 28 3.65 -0.39 6.64
CA SER A 28 3.36 0.37 7.86
C SER A 28 1.86 0.38 8.17
N HIS A 29 1.05 0.56 7.15
CA HIS A 29 -0.40 0.66 7.34
C HIS A 29 -1.07 -0.71 7.46
N TYR A 30 -0.75 -1.66 6.58
CA TYR A 30 -1.47 -2.93 6.50
C TYR A 30 -0.86 -4.05 7.33
N ASN A 31 0.45 -4.06 7.50
CA ASN A 31 1.13 -5.12 8.26
C ASN A 31 1.39 -4.72 9.71
N PHE A 32 1.63 -3.45 9.98
CA PHE A 32 1.96 -2.96 11.32
C PHE A 32 0.84 -2.15 11.95
N ASP A 33 -0.32 -2.08 11.31
CA ASP A 33 -1.53 -1.43 11.84
C ASP A 33 -1.36 0.04 12.21
N LEU A 34 -0.42 0.75 11.59
CA LEU A 34 -0.29 2.19 11.82
C LEU A 34 -1.41 2.93 11.09
N SER A 35 -2.02 3.90 11.76
CA SER A 35 -3.03 4.72 11.12
C SER A 35 -2.38 5.67 10.13
N LEU A 36 -3.17 6.18 9.18
CA LEU A 36 -2.68 7.17 8.22
C LEU A 36 -2.16 8.40 8.95
N SER A 37 -2.83 8.81 10.04
CA SER A 37 -2.40 9.95 10.84
C SER A 37 -1.06 9.70 11.52
N GLU A 38 -0.84 8.50 12.05
CA GLU A 38 0.43 8.15 12.69
C GLU A 38 1.58 8.17 11.68
N ILE A 39 1.34 7.64 10.49
CA ILE A 39 2.35 7.64 9.42
C ILE A 39 2.65 9.08 9.00
N ALA A 40 1.61 9.88 8.79
CA ALA A 40 1.76 11.28 8.39
C ALA A 40 2.57 12.07 9.41
N GLU A 41 2.28 11.89 10.69
CA GLU A 41 3.00 12.56 11.77
C GLU A 41 4.46 12.15 11.77
N SER A 42 4.74 10.86 11.64
CA SER A 42 6.10 10.34 11.61
C SER A 42 6.91 10.90 10.44
N GLU A 43 6.28 11.11 9.29
CA GLU A 43 6.97 11.61 8.10
C GLU A 43 6.93 13.12 7.94
N GLY A 44 6.22 13.82 8.81
CA GLY A 44 6.10 15.27 8.74
C GLY A 44 5.29 15.76 7.54
N VAL A 45 4.27 15.00 7.15
CA VAL A 45 3.40 15.33 6.02
C VAL A 45 1.94 15.29 6.46
N THR A 46 1.03 15.63 5.56
CA THR A 46 -0.41 15.63 5.87
C THR A 46 -0.99 14.22 5.78
N ARG A 47 -2.06 13.98 6.54
CA ARG A 47 -2.79 12.72 6.46
C ARG A 47 -3.32 12.49 5.03
N GLN A 48 -3.78 13.55 4.37
CA GLN A 48 -4.30 13.45 3.01
C GLN A 48 -3.21 12.96 2.04
N SER A 49 -1.98 13.43 2.18
CA SER A 49 -0.89 12.99 1.31
C SER A 49 -0.58 11.51 1.51
N ILE A 50 -0.68 11.01 2.74
CA ILE A 50 -0.49 9.58 3.01
C ILE A 50 -1.64 8.77 2.42
N TYR A 51 -2.88 9.24 2.57
CA TYR A 51 -4.04 8.59 1.97
C TYR A 51 -3.87 8.46 0.45
N ASP A 52 -3.46 9.55 -0.21
CA ASP A 52 -3.25 9.57 -1.65
C ASP A 52 -2.13 8.60 -2.05
N ALA A 53 -1.06 8.55 -1.27
CA ALA A 53 0.06 7.65 -1.55
C ALA A 53 -0.34 6.18 -1.40
N VAL A 54 -1.11 5.84 -0.37
CA VAL A 54 -1.62 4.47 -0.18
C VAL A 54 -2.55 4.09 -1.32
N THR A 55 -3.43 5.01 -1.71
CA THR A 55 -4.36 4.79 -2.83
C THR A 55 -3.60 4.51 -4.12
N LYS A 56 -2.51 5.24 -4.36
CA LYS A 56 -1.66 5.03 -5.54
C LYS A 56 -1.02 3.64 -5.54
N VAL A 57 -0.56 3.17 -4.37
CA VAL A 57 0.01 1.82 -4.27
C VAL A 57 -1.06 0.77 -4.60
N LYS A 58 -2.26 0.93 -4.07
CA LYS A 58 -3.38 0.02 -4.37
C LYS A 58 -3.68 -0.02 -5.86
N GLN A 59 -3.68 1.15 -6.51
CA GLN A 59 -3.91 1.23 -7.96
C GLN A 59 -2.84 0.47 -8.73
N LYS A 60 -1.58 0.63 -8.35
CA LYS A 60 -0.47 -0.09 -8.99
C LYS A 60 -0.61 -1.60 -8.82
N LEU A 61 -0.94 -2.05 -7.62
CA LEU A 61 -1.13 -3.48 -7.36
C LEU A 61 -2.25 -4.06 -8.24
N SER A 62 -3.35 -3.33 -8.37
CA SER A 62 -4.47 -3.74 -9.23
C SER A 62 -4.07 -3.81 -10.69
N GLU A 63 -3.27 -2.84 -11.16
CA GLU A 63 -2.77 -2.82 -12.53
C GLU A 63 -1.86 -4.01 -12.81
N TYR A 64 -0.98 -4.36 -11.86
CA TYR A 64 -0.12 -5.53 -12.01
C TYR A 64 -0.94 -6.80 -12.11
N GLU A 65 -1.95 -6.95 -11.27
CA GLU A 65 -2.80 -8.13 -11.31
C GLU A 65 -3.60 -8.21 -12.62
N THR A 66 -4.09 -7.08 -13.11
CA THR A 66 -4.80 -7.02 -14.38
C THR A 66 -3.90 -7.49 -15.53
N ALA A 67 -2.63 -7.11 -15.49
CA ALA A 67 -1.67 -7.46 -16.54
C ALA A 67 -1.13 -8.87 -16.39
N LEU A 68 -0.81 -9.30 -15.18
CA LEU A 68 -0.06 -10.53 -14.93
C LEU A 68 -0.93 -11.71 -14.47
N LYS A 69 -2.04 -11.43 -13.81
CA LYS A 69 -3.03 -12.45 -13.39
C LYS A 69 -2.42 -13.62 -12.62
N ILE A 70 -1.57 -13.30 -11.63
CA ILE A 70 -0.92 -14.34 -10.83
C ILE A 70 -1.81 -14.82 -9.69
N LEU A 71 -2.58 -13.91 -9.08
CA LEU A 71 -3.52 -14.27 -8.01
C LEU A 71 -4.74 -15.06 -8.59
#